data_308c87ee8e03f818799024acc12a95ec
#
_entry.id   308c87ee8e03f818799024acc12a95ec
#
_cell.length_a   1.000
_cell.length_b   1.000
_cell.length_c   1.000
_cell.angle_alpha   90.00
_cell.angle_beta   90.00
_cell.angle_gamma   90.00
#
_symmetry.space_group_name_H-M   'P 1'
#
loop_
_entity.id
_entity.type
_entity.pdbx_description
1 polymer ?
#
loop_
_entity_poly.entity_id
_entity_poly.type
_entity_poly.pdbx_seq_one_letter_code
_entity_poly.pdbx_strand_id
1 'polypeptide(L)'
;MHAGTLPEEVYQKFGIASSLCARGGILWLPILMLSLFALYRGNWNYHWSAVSESVGIRIFVTGIAMLLGWNYVLMDCNHYFAQWHLVDRAMLAGLVVLIWFSPLAVFPFCLILVAFQGQFHHPGNLLPHFWPEKNLAVRMLALFVGYHALVLCFGRRRWPFVYCLLLLLAAHYWPSGWSKVKMRWLLHNDLSLVSFSSYANGWYSWLSHEEIVSQSHRFRPFSVLAGVFTQVAETIVIFLVWRSKKGTQERPISTQYLGNMIHRWRLLGILIMLPALHIGIWQHSGICFLTWIVVELLLLGYVWALIRRDDSLLKFSTIQQVCFIALVILGSRWCESTRFSWFETRACYAYRVEALDESGDWKSVPAQVLAPYDFAFTWTVCNYLYPEKQMNLRYGNVTNSTEANEINALTSVEDFYALEQKKGLISYNVKKTEQFKKFLTTYFANLNHSSKAMWLDPFQRPCEIESSPRPDAYLGNGKVSRVRVKRVTTFYDGKEYFEPRVEQLFEVNIE
;
A
#
# COMPACT_ATOMS: atom_id res chain seq x y z
N MET A 1 26.17 11.80 -4.71
CA MET A 1 24.70 11.78 -4.80
C MET A 1 24.20 10.56 -4.07
N HIS A 2 23.22 10.69 -3.23
CA HIS A 2 22.49 9.56 -2.75
C HIS A 2 21.92 8.86 -3.98
N ALA A 3 22.20 7.56 -4.14
CA ALA A 3 21.77 6.88 -5.33
C ALA A 3 20.23 6.88 -5.35
N GLY A 4 19.67 7.55 -6.33
CA GLY A 4 18.24 7.67 -6.50
C GLY A 4 17.55 8.71 -5.61
N THR A 5 18.22 9.30 -4.63
CA THR A 5 17.72 10.46 -3.90
C THR A 5 18.38 11.71 -4.45
N LEU A 6 17.65 12.78 -4.43
CA LEU A 6 18.24 14.08 -4.70
C LEU A 6 19.21 14.41 -3.57
N PRO A 7 20.36 15.01 -3.86
CA PRO A 7 21.16 15.64 -2.83
C PRO A 7 20.27 16.59 -2.03
N GLU A 8 20.49 16.68 -0.74
CA GLU A 8 19.70 17.54 0.13
C GLU A 8 19.60 18.97 -0.37
N GLU A 9 20.70 19.52 -0.88
CA GLU A 9 20.74 20.84 -1.51
C GLU A 9 19.80 20.97 -2.73
N VAL A 10 19.68 19.92 -3.53
CA VAL A 10 18.80 19.90 -4.70
C VAL A 10 17.34 19.77 -4.23
N TYR A 11 17.11 18.95 -3.20
CA TYR A 11 15.79 18.82 -2.62
C TYR A 11 15.31 20.13 -2.00
N GLN A 12 16.13 20.82 -1.21
CA GLN A 12 15.82 22.11 -0.63
C GLN A 12 15.48 23.17 -1.69
N LYS A 13 16.22 23.19 -2.81
CA LYS A 13 16.03 24.17 -3.89
C LYS A 13 14.88 23.81 -4.84
N PHE A 14 14.69 22.54 -5.12
CA PHE A 14 13.84 22.04 -6.21
C PHE A 14 12.90 20.92 -5.80
N GLY A 15 12.71 20.68 -4.50
CA GLY A 15 11.98 19.51 -3.97
C GLY A 15 10.62 19.29 -4.62
N ILE A 16 9.78 20.33 -4.69
CA ILE A 16 8.47 20.25 -5.34
C ILE A 16 8.62 20.00 -6.84
N ALA A 17 9.47 20.77 -7.53
CA ALA A 17 9.66 20.62 -8.96
C ALA A 17 10.22 19.26 -9.35
N SER A 18 11.20 18.74 -8.60
CA SER A 18 11.79 17.44 -8.88
C SER A 18 10.83 16.28 -8.57
N SER A 19 10.03 16.40 -7.53
CA SER A 19 8.98 15.43 -7.21
C SER A 19 7.88 15.43 -8.28
N LEU A 20 7.55 16.60 -8.84
CA LEU A 20 6.62 16.72 -9.96
C LEU A 20 7.20 16.16 -11.27
N CYS A 21 8.51 16.22 -11.46
CA CYS A 21 9.19 15.64 -12.63
C CYS A 21 9.45 14.13 -12.49
N ALA A 22 9.29 13.55 -11.30
CA ALA A 22 9.34 12.12 -11.12
C ALA A 22 8.16 11.43 -11.86
N ARG A 23 8.28 10.11 -12.10
CA ARG A 23 7.31 9.34 -12.91
C ARG A 23 5.84 9.55 -12.48
N GLY A 24 5.58 9.67 -11.17
CA GLY A 24 4.26 10.03 -10.64
C GLY A 24 3.88 11.50 -10.90
N GLY A 25 4.84 12.39 -11.00
CA GLY A 25 4.63 13.82 -11.20
C GLY A 25 4.15 14.17 -12.62
N ILE A 26 4.54 13.39 -13.64
CA ILE A 26 4.06 13.60 -15.02
C ILE A 26 2.53 13.54 -15.11
N LEU A 27 1.89 12.72 -14.29
CA LEU A 27 0.43 12.64 -14.21
C LEU A 27 -0.20 13.92 -13.62
N TRP A 28 0.55 14.68 -12.81
CA TRP A 28 0.08 15.91 -12.21
C TRP A 28 0.17 17.12 -13.15
N LEU A 29 1.03 17.06 -14.15
CA LEU A 29 1.23 18.18 -15.07
C LEU A 29 -0.06 18.55 -15.84
N PRO A 30 -0.80 17.62 -16.46
CA PRO A 30 -2.09 17.93 -17.08
C PRO A 30 -3.11 18.49 -16.07
N ILE A 31 -3.14 17.94 -14.84
CA ILE A 31 -4.02 18.40 -13.78
C ILE A 31 -3.67 19.83 -13.36
N LEU A 32 -2.39 20.13 -13.19
CA LEU A 32 -1.90 21.48 -12.90
C LEU A 32 -2.31 22.46 -13.99
N MET A 33 -2.07 22.14 -15.25
CA MET A 33 -2.43 22.99 -16.39
C MET A 33 -3.93 23.25 -16.46
N LEU A 34 -4.75 22.21 -16.29
CA LEU A 34 -6.21 22.35 -16.24
C LEU A 34 -6.68 23.22 -15.07
N SER A 35 -6.07 23.04 -13.89
CA SER A 35 -6.42 23.82 -12.72
C SER A 35 -6.05 25.30 -12.88
N LEU A 36 -4.86 25.58 -13.41
CA LEU A 36 -4.44 26.94 -13.74
C LEU A 36 -5.36 27.59 -14.79
N PHE A 37 -5.74 26.82 -15.82
CA PHE A 37 -6.68 27.31 -16.82
C PHE A 37 -8.06 27.59 -16.23
N ALA A 38 -8.56 26.72 -15.35
CA ALA A 38 -9.84 26.92 -14.66
C ALA A 38 -9.80 28.19 -13.77
N LEU A 39 -8.70 28.41 -13.07
CA LEU A 39 -8.48 29.63 -12.28
C LEU A 39 -8.39 30.88 -13.15
N TYR A 40 -7.64 30.82 -14.26
CA TYR A 40 -7.57 31.91 -15.22
C TYR A 40 -8.94 32.33 -15.77
N ARG A 41 -9.85 31.36 -15.94
CA ARG A 41 -11.25 31.59 -16.36
C ARG A 41 -12.12 32.23 -15.25
N GLY A 42 -11.56 32.62 -14.11
CA GLY A 42 -12.27 33.31 -13.05
C GLY A 42 -13.08 32.42 -12.10
N ASN A 43 -12.79 31.12 -12.07
CA ASN A 43 -13.51 30.16 -11.23
C ASN A 43 -12.97 30.09 -9.78
N TRP A 44 -12.55 31.23 -9.20
CA TRP A 44 -11.98 31.30 -7.85
C TRP A 44 -12.99 31.02 -6.74
N ASN A 45 -14.27 31.27 -7.00
CA ASN A 45 -15.36 31.11 -6.04
C ASN A 45 -16.00 29.71 -6.11
N TYR A 46 -15.19 28.68 -6.43
CA TYR A 46 -15.69 27.32 -6.48
C TYR A 46 -15.85 26.73 -5.08
N HIS A 47 -17.10 26.56 -4.66
CA HIS A 47 -17.47 26.05 -3.35
C HIS A 47 -18.08 24.66 -3.44
N TRP A 48 -18.13 23.95 -2.30
CA TRP A 48 -18.78 22.63 -2.21
C TRP A 48 -20.23 22.64 -2.69
N SER A 49 -20.95 23.74 -2.56
CA SER A 49 -22.32 23.88 -3.10
C SER A 49 -22.41 23.77 -4.62
N ALA A 50 -21.34 24.08 -5.34
CA ALA A 50 -21.25 23.91 -6.79
C ALA A 50 -20.96 22.46 -7.19
N VAL A 51 -20.56 21.60 -6.26
CA VAL A 51 -20.36 20.16 -6.46
C VAL A 51 -21.71 19.46 -6.25
N SER A 52 -22.28 18.90 -7.29
CA SER A 52 -23.66 18.40 -7.31
C SER A 52 -23.99 17.30 -6.29
N GLU A 53 -22.98 16.65 -5.72
CA GLU A 53 -23.11 15.53 -4.80
C GLU A 53 -22.72 15.91 -3.36
N SER A 54 -22.81 17.17 -3.08
CA SER A 54 -22.19 18.01 -2.06
C SER A 54 -21.73 17.41 -0.71
N VAL A 55 -22.59 16.74 0.06
CA VAL A 55 -22.19 16.33 1.42
C VAL A 55 -21.38 15.01 1.41
N GLY A 56 -21.82 14.02 0.65
CA GLY A 56 -21.13 12.73 0.60
C GLY A 56 -19.72 12.82 0.04
N ILE A 57 -19.55 13.56 -1.06
CA ILE A 57 -18.24 13.76 -1.69
C ILE A 57 -17.32 14.63 -0.82
N ARG A 58 -17.86 15.61 -0.10
CA ARG A 58 -17.10 16.44 0.84
C ARG A 58 -16.51 15.57 1.96
N ILE A 59 -17.34 14.71 2.58
CA ILE A 59 -16.89 13.79 3.63
C ILE A 59 -15.85 12.81 3.07
N PHE A 60 -16.09 12.25 1.89
CA PHE A 60 -15.18 11.32 1.22
C PHE A 60 -13.80 11.96 0.97
N VAL A 61 -13.77 13.11 0.31
CA VAL A 61 -12.52 13.80 -0.06
C VAL A 61 -11.77 14.29 1.17
N THR A 62 -12.48 14.90 2.13
CA THR A 62 -11.85 15.36 3.39
C THR A 62 -11.34 14.19 4.22
N GLY A 63 -12.08 13.08 4.27
CA GLY A 63 -11.66 11.86 4.97
C GLY A 63 -10.38 11.27 4.40
N ILE A 64 -10.26 11.19 3.06
CA ILE A 64 -9.02 10.75 2.42
C ILE A 64 -7.86 11.72 2.70
N ALA A 65 -8.10 13.03 2.58
CA ALA A 65 -7.08 14.03 2.85
C ALA A 65 -6.62 13.99 4.32
N MET A 66 -7.56 13.79 5.24
CA MET A 66 -7.27 13.64 6.67
C MET A 66 -6.42 12.38 6.96
N LEU A 67 -6.77 11.25 6.33
CA LEU A 67 -6.01 10.01 6.45
C LEU A 67 -4.58 10.16 5.94
N LEU A 68 -4.40 10.72 4.74
CA LEU A 68 -3.07 10.96 4.16
C LEU A 68 -2.31 12.03 4.95
N GLY A 69 -2.98 13.09 5.37
CA GLY A 69 -2.38 14.12 6.21
C GLY A 69 -1.88 13.58 7.55
N TRP A 70 -2.66 12.72 8.20
CA TRP A 70 -2.27 12.06 9.44
C TRP A 70 -0.91 11.37 9.31
N ASN A 71 -0.71 10.61 8.24
CA ASN A 71 0.53 9.86 8.00
C ASN A 71 1.77 10.76 7.91
N TYR A 72 1.62 11.98 7.42
CA TYR A 72 2.75 12.86 7.14
C TYR A 72 2.89 14.02 8.13
N VAL A 73 1.79 14.55 8.64
CA VAL A 73 1.81 15.68 9.59
C VAL A 73 2.39 15.26 10.93
N LEU A 74 2.06 14.04 11.38
CA LEU A 74 2.51 13.55 12.69
C LEU A 74 3.92 12.97 12.68
N MET A 75 4.55 12.82 11.52
CA MET A 75 5.96 12.44 11.47
C MET A 75 6.83 13.58 11.97
N ASP A 76 7.63 13.29 12.97
CA ASP A 76 8.40 14.31 13.67
C ASP A 76 9.62 14.77 12.86
N CYS A 77 10.48 13.83 12.42
CA CYS A 77 11.70 14.16 11.70
C CYS A 77 11.99 13.15 10.58
N ASN A 78 12.54 13.64 9.48
CA ASN A 78 13.16 12.77 8.49
C ASN A 78 14.60 12.49 8.89
N HIS A 79 14.84 11.42 9.62
CA HIS A 79 16.17 11.08 10.15
C HIS A 79 17.21 10.89 9.04
N TYR A 80 16.83 10.43 7.86
CA TYR A 80 17.79 10.26 6.77
C TYR A 80 18.36 11.60 6.29
N PHE A 81 17.54 12.67 6.26
CA PHE A 81 17.94 14.02 5.85
C PHE A 81 18.24 14.94 7.05
N ALA A 82 18.03 14.49 8.26
CA ALA A 82 18.17 15.27 9.50
C ALA A 82 17.32 16.56 9.52
N GLN A 83 16.13 16.50 8.96
CA GLN A 83 15.26 17.69 8.81
C GLN A 83 13.87 17.48 9.37
N TRP A 84 13.34 18.54 9.98
CA TRP A 84 12.02 18.54 10.60
C TRP A 84 10.87 18.84 9.64
N HIS A 85 11.11 19.68 8.64
CA HIS A 85 10.12 20.11 7.66
C HIS A 85 8.81 20.61 8.27
N LEU A 86 8.88 21.37 9.36
CA LEU A 86 7.72 21.81 10.13
C LEU A 86 6.76 22.68 9.32
N VAL A 87 7.29 23.54 8.44
CA VAL A 87 6.48 24.43 7.59
C VAL A 87 5.61 23.61 6.65
N ASP A 88 6.18 22.61 5.98
CA ASP A 88 5.45 21.76 5.04
C ASP A 88 4.33 21.00 5.76
N ARG A 89 4.60 20.50 6.98
CA ARG A 89 3.62 19.79 7.81
C ARG A 89 2.50 20.70 8.27
N ALA A 90 2.83 21.90 8.73
CA ALA A 90 1.83 22.92 9.11
C ALA A 90 0.95 23.31 7.92
N MET A 91 1.54 23.46 6.73
CA MET A 91 0.79 23.72 5.50
C MET A 91 -0.13 22.56 5.17
N LEU A 92 0.36 21.31 5.26
CA LEU A 92 -0.44 20.12 4.97
C LEU A 92 -1.63 20.01 5.94
N ALA A 93 -1.40 20.20 7.23
CA ALA A 93 -2.46 20.23 8.26
C ALA A 93 -3.49 21.33 8.01
N GLY A 94 -3.02 22.54 7.71
CA GLY A 94 -3.90 23.67 7.37
C GLY A 94 -4.74 23.39 6.13
N LEU A 95 -4.16 22.77 5.11
CA LEU A 95 -4.88 22.39 3.89
C LEU A 95 -5.94 21.31 4.13
N VAL A 96 -5.71 20.34 5.02
CA VAL A 96 -6.76 19.37 5.43
C VAL A 96 -7.96 20.10 5.99
N VAL A 97 -7.74 21.09 6.87
CA VAL A 97 -8.82 21.91 7.42
C VAL A 97 -9.50 22.73 6.32
N LEU A 98 -8.74 23.36 5.43
CA LEU A 98 -9.28 24.16 4.31
C LEU A 98 -10.09 23.34 3.31
N ILE A 99 -9.75 22.07 3.09
CA ILE A 99 -10.53 21.14 2.22
C ILE A 99 -11.97 21.02 2.72
N TRP A 100 -12.20 21.01 4.03
CA TRP A 100 -13.56 20.98 4.57
C TRP A 100 -14.40 22.19 4.13
N PHE A 101 -13.79 23.34 3.92
CA PHE A 101 -14.48 24.57 3.51
C PHE A 101 -14.47 24.80 2.00
N SER A 102 -13.39 24.41 1.31
CA SER A 102 -13.22 24.66 -0.12
C SER A 102 -12.64 23.46 -0.87
N PRO A 103 -13.29 22.97 -1.95
CA PRO A 103 -12.74 21.90 -2.77
C PRO A 103 -11.45 22.30 -3.50
N LEU A 104 -11.18 23.59 -3.68
CA LEU A 104 -9.96 24.09 -4.32
C LEU A 104 -8.70 23.75 -3.51
N ALA A 105 -8.81 23.61 -2.19
CA ALA A 105 -7.68 23.28 -1.32
C ALA A 105 -7.14 21.84 -1.56
N VAL A 106 -7.90 20.98 -2.24
CA VAL A 106 -7.41 19.63 -2.59
C VAL A 106 -6.21 19.69 -3.52
N PHE A 107 -6.18 20.67 -4.44
CA PHE A 107 -5.07 20.79 -5.39
C PHE A 107 -3.72 21.09 -4.72
N PRO A 108 -3.55 22.20 -3.95
CA PRO A 108 -2.31 22.45 -3.24
C PRO A 108 -1.97 21.34 -2.22
N PHE A 109 -2.99 20.74 -1.57
CA PHE A 109 -2.77 19.59 -0.71
C PHE A 109 -2.05 18.45 -1.44
N CYS A 110 -2.55 18.08 -2.61
CA CYS A 110 -1.92 17.02 -3.42
C CYS A 110 -0.48 17.39 -3.85
N LEU A 111 -0.23 18.64 -4.20
CA LEU A 111 1.12 19.10 -4.57
C LEU A 111 2.09 18.98 -3.40
N ILE A 112 1.68 19.44 -2.21
CA ILE A 112 2.52 19.34 -1.00
C ILE A 112 2.73 17.89 -0.61
N LEU A 113 1.69 17.06 -0.72
CA LEU A 113 1.80 15.63 -0.44
C LEU A 113 2.84 14.93 -1.33
N VAL A 114 2.85 15.24 -2.63
CA VAL A 114 3.87 14.70 -3.56
C VAL A 114 5.28 15.19 -3.19
N ALA A 115 5.41 16.47 -2.83
CA ALA A 115 6.68 17.02 -2.36
C ALA A 115 7.15 16.34 -1.07
N PHE A 116 6.23 16.13 -0.12
CA PHE A 116 6.51 15.43 1.13
C PHE A 116 7.01 14.01 0.91
N GLN A 117 6.40 13.30 -0.02
CA GLN A 117 6.83 11.96 -0.35
C GLN A 117 8.25 11.91 -0.89
N GLY A 118 8.68 12.92 -1.63
CA GLY A 118 10.06 13.04 -2.10
C GLY A 118 11.09 13.07 -0.97
N GLN A 119 10.70 13.51 0.25
CA GLN A 119 11.58 13.52 1.42
C GLN A 119 11.96 12.12 1.91
N PHE A 120 11.08 11.14 1.69
CA PHE A 120 11.29 9.75 2.11
C PHE A 120 11.88 8.88 1.01
N HIS A 121 12.34 9.52 -0.03
CA HIS A 121 12.97 8.81 -1.13
C HIS A 121 14.38 8.38 -0.73
N HIS A 122 14.65 7.09 -0.71
CA HIS A 122 15.93 6.54 -0.24
C HIS A 122 16.85 6.15 -1.38
N PRO A 123 18.17 5.99 -1.10
CA PRO A 123 19.14 5.58 -2.12
C PRO A 123 18.76 4.26 -2.79
N GLY A 124 18.80 4.22 -4.12
CA GLY A 124 18.45 3.03 -4.90
C GLY A 124 17.02 3.01 -5.41
N ASN A 125 16.16 3.86 -4.89
CA ASN A 125 14.82 4.07 -5.43
C ASN A 125 14.78 5.40 -6.18
N LEU A 126 14.66 5.36 -7.49
CA LEU A 126 14.77 6.55 -8.34
C LEU A 126 13.50 7.41 -8.34
N LEU A 127 12.43 6.95 -7.76
CA LEU A 127 11.12 7.58 -7.87
C LEU A 127 10.40 7.63 -6.52
N PRO A 128 9.72 8.74 -6.21
CA PRO A 128 8.80 8.79 -5.09
C PRO A 128 7.80 7.64 -5.24
N HIS A 129 7.76 6.78 -4.26
CA HIS A 129 6.93 5.59 -4.31
C HIS A 129 5.91 5.61 -3.19
N PHE A 130 4.64 5.76 -3.54
CA PHE A 130 3.58 5.54 -2.58
C PHE A 130 3.35 4.04 -2.42
N TRP A 131 3.11 3.63 -1.21
CA TRP A 131 2.51 2.34 -0.94
C TRP A 131 1.27 2.14 -1.81
N PRO A 132 0.97 0.91 -2.22
CA PRO A 132 -0.19 0.66 -3.07
C PRO A 132 -1.48 1.25 -2.53
N GLU A 133 -1.71 1.17 -1.22
CA GLU A 133 -2.87 1.75 -0.55
C GLU A 133 -2.87 3.29 -0.56
N LYS A 134 -1.72 3.91 -0.28
CA LYS A 134 -1.57 5.37 -0.37
C LYS A 134 -1.72 5.83 -1.81
N ASN A 135 -1.20 5.05 -2.77
CA ASN A 135 -1.38 5.30 -4.20
C ASN A 135 -2.86 5.37 -4.58
N LEU A 136 -3.69 4.46 -4.12
CA LEU A 136 -5.13 4.49 -4.39
C LEU A 136 -5.75 5.78 -3.85
N ALA A 137 -5.47 6.12 -2.59
CA ALA A 137 -5.96 7.32 -1.95
C ALA A 137 -5.54 8.62 -2.68
N VAL A 138 -4.25 8.73 -3.01
CA VAL A 138 -3.72 9.88 -3.76
C VAL A 138 -4.34 9.97 -5.16
N ARG A 139 -4.49 8.86 -5.86
CA ARG A 139 -5.13 8.82 -7.20
C ARG A 139 -6.60 9.22 -7.14
N MET A 140 -7.33 8.88 -6.06
CA MET A 140 -8.71 9.33 -5.87
C MET A 140 -8.80 10.84 -5.68
N LEU A 141 -7.87 11.45 -4.93
CA LEU A 141 -7.79 12.91 -4.81
C LEU A 141 -7.38 13.57 -6.13
N ALA A 142 -6.39 13.00 -6.84
CA ALA A 142 -5.99 13.47 -8.17
C ALA A 142 -7.14 13.41 -9.18
N LEU A 143 -7.90 12.32 -9.15
CA LEU A 143 -9.10 12.15 -9.96
C LEU A 143 -10.15 13.21 -9.64
N PHE A 144 -10.35 13.52 -8.34
CA PHE A 144 -11.24 14.58 -7.91
C PHE A 144 -10.81 15.94 -8.51
N VAL A 145 -9.56 16.30 -8.38
CA VAL A 145 -9.02 17.56 -8.92
C VAL A 145 -9.18 17.63 -10.44
N GLY A 146 -8.75 16.57 -11.17
CA GLY A 146 -8.83 16.52 -12.63
C GLY A 146 -10.27 16.56 -13.15
N TYR A 147 -11.17 15.81 -12.52
CA TYR A 147 -12.59 15.79 -12.88
C TYR A 147 -13.23 17.16 -12.73
N HIS A 148 -13.02 17.81 -11.58
CA HIS A 148 -13.61 19.13 -11.32
C HIS A 148 -12.95 20.23 -12.15
N ALA A 149 -11.66 20.16 -12.42
CA ALA A 149 -11.00 21.07 -13.35
C ALA A 149 -11.61 20.96 -14.76
N LEU A 150 -11.86 19.74 -15.26
CA LEU A 150 -12.55 19.53 -16.54
C LEU A 150 -13.97 20.08 -16.54
N VAL A 151 -14.73 19.87 -15.47
CA VAL A 151 -16.08 20.42 -15.32
C VAL A 151 -16.06 21.95 -15.35
N LEU A 152 -15.11 22.58 -14.66
CA LEU A 152 -14.96 24.05 -14.63
C LEU A 152 -14.54 24.60 -16.00
N CYS A 153 -13.63 23.91 -16.71
CA CYS A 153 -13.15 24.36 -18.02
C CYS A 153 -14.20 24.22 -19.12
N PHE A 154 -14.97 23.14 -19.12
CA PHE A 154 -15.82 22.74 -20.25
C PHE A 154 -17.31 22.75 -19.94
N GLY A 155 -17.71 22.98 -18.69
CA GLY A 155 -19.11 23.14 -18.29
C GLY A 155 -19.99 21.89 -18.44
N ARG A 156 -19.41 20.75 -18.78
CA ARG A 156 -20.18 19.52 -19.10
C ARG A 156 -19.82 18.38 -18.17
N ARG A 157 -20.85 17.74 -17.62
CA ARG A 157 -20.75 16.51 -16.81
C ARG A 157 -21.32 15.35 -17.62
N ARG A 158 -20.50 14.73 -18.48
CA ARG A 158 -20.94 13.55 -19.25
C ARG A 158 -21.05 12.30 -18.37
N TRP A 159 -20.21 12.18 -17.34
CA TRP A 159 -20.08 11.00 -16.52
C TRP A 159 -20.13 11.43 -15.04
N PRO A 160 -20.88 10.71 -14.19
CA PRO A 160 -20.86 11.00 -12.76
C PRO A 160 -19.46 10.77 -12.16
N PHE A 161 -19.09 11.58 -11.18
CA PHE A 161 -17.79 11.42 -10.51
C PHE A 161 -17.65 10.03 -9.86
N VAL A 162 -18.72 9.53 -9.25
CA VAL A 162 -18.76 8.18 -8.65
C VAL A 162 -18.40 7.09 -9.65
N TYR A 163 -18.79 7.23 -10.92
CA TYR A 163 -18.39 6.27 -11.96
C TYR A 163 -16.86 6.23 -12.13
N CYS A 164 -16.23 7.38 -12.14
CA CYS A 164 -14.78 7.49 -12.28
C CYS A 164 -14.06 6.91 -11.06
N LEU A 165 -14.61 7.10 -9.86
CA LEU A 165 -14.08 6.49 -8.62
C LEU A 165 -14.20 4.96 -8.66
N LEU A 166 -15.35 4.43 -9.04
CA LEU A 166 -15.55 2.99 -9.17
C LEU A 166 -14.65 2.38 -10.25
N LEU A 167 -14.41 3.11 -11.35
CA LEU A 167 -13.47 2.70 -12.39
C LEU A 167 -12.05 2.63 -11.87
N LEU A 168 -11.60 3.64 -11.13
CA LEU A 168 -10.27 3.66 -10.53
C LEU A 168 -10.09 2.51 -9.53
N LEU A 169 -11.09 2.28 -8.67
CA LEU A 169 -11.10 1.17 -7.72
C LEU A 169 -10.99 -0.18 -8.45
N ALA A 170 -11.83 -0.40 -9.46
CA ALA A 170 -11.83 -1.63 -10.25
C ALA A 170 -10.50 -1.84 -10.98
N ALA A 171 -9.93 -0.78 -11.58
CA ALA A 171 -8.62 -0.84 -12.24
C ALA A 171 -7.47 -1.11 -11.26
N HIS A 172 -7.65 -0.80 -9.98
CA HIS A 172 -6.68 -1.10 -8.93
C HIS A 172 -6.69 -2.58 -8.53
N TYR A 173 -7.87 -3.19 -8.36
CA TYR A 173 -8.02 -4.58 -7.88
C TYR A 173 -7.95 -5.64 -8.98
N TRP A 174 -8.53 -5.36 -10.13
CA TRP A 174 -8.63 -6.31 -11.24
C TRP A 174 -7.31 -7.00 -11.63
N PRO A 175 -6.16 -6.29 -11.74
CA PRO A 175 -4.91 -6.93 -12.15
C PRO A 175 -4.42 -7.97 -11.17
N SER A 176 -4.63 -7.76 -9.87
CA SER A 176 -4.27 -8.73 -8.82
C SER A 176 -5.11 -9.99 -8.96
N GLY A 177 -6.44 -9.84 -9.02
CA GLY A 177 -7.35 -10.96 -9.20
C GLY A 177 -7.09 -11.73 -10.51
N TRP A 178 -6.90 -11.01 -11.63
CA TRP A 178 -6.62 -11.63 -12.93
C TRP A 178 -5.27 -12.34 -12.96
N SER A 179 -4.25 -11.82 -12.29
CA SER A 179 -2.95 -12.47 -12.15
C SER A 179 -3.09 -13.80 -11.41
N LYS A 180 -3.85 -13.83 -10.30
CA LYS A 180 -4.15 -15.06 -9.56
C LYS A 180 -4.87 -16.12 -10.40
N VAL A 181 -5.83 -15.69 -11.26
CA VAL A 181 -6.49 -16.59 -12.21
C VAL A 181 -5.47 -17.22 -13.17
N LYS A 182 -4.61 -16.40 -13.78
CA LYS A 182 -3.57 -16.90 -14.72
C LYS A 182 -2.60 -17.87 -14.09
N MET A 183 -2.21 -17.62 -12.84
CA MET A 183 -1.29 -18.48 -12.09
C MET A 183 -1.95 -19.75 -11.56
N ARG A 184 -3.26 -19.92 -11.72
CA ARG A 184 -4.04 -21.01 -11.09
C ARG A 184 -3.86 -21.00 -9.57
N TRP A 185 -3.84 -19.81 -8.98
CA TRP A 185 -3.49 -19.57 -7.60
C TRP A 185 -4.29 -20.41 -6.60
N LEU A 186 -5.61 -20.54 -6.80
CA LEU A 186 -6.48 -21.36 -5.94
C LEU A 186 -6.11 -22.85 -5.91
N LEU A 187 -5.42 -23.36 -6.94
CA LEU A 187 -5.05 -24.77 -7.03
C LEU A 187 -3.71 -25.08 -6.38
N HIS A 188 -2.85 -24.08 -6.22
CA HIS A 188 -1.46 -24.28 -5.81
C HIS A 188 -1.06 -23.47 -4.58
N ASN A 189 -1.95 -22.61 -4.05
CA ASN A 189 -1.64 -21.77 -2.89
C ASN A 189 -2.27 -22.30 -1.62
N ASP A 190 -1.49 -22.38 -0.55
CA ASP A 190 -1.97 -22.65 0.80
C ASP A 190 -1.83 -21.41 1.66
N LEU A 191 -2.94 -20.69 1.84
CA LEU A 191 -2.98 -19.46 2.64
C LEU A 191 -2.67 -19.69 4.12
N SER A 192 -2.71 -20.93 4.62
CA SER A 192 -2.32 -21.19 6.01
C SER A 192 -0.84 -20.93 6.26
N LEU A 193 -0.02 -20.90 5.20
CA LEU A 193 1.42 -20.64 5.27
C LEU A 193 1.75 -19.13 5.38
N VAL A 194 0.81 -18.23 5.10
CA VAL A 194 1.07 -16.78 5.13
C VAL A 194 1.52 -16.29 6.50
N SER A 195 1.02 -16.91 7.57
CA SER A 195 1.40 -16.56 8.95
C SER A 195 2.90 -16.78 9.22
N PHE A 196 3.51 -17.80 8.62
CA PHE A 196 4.94 -18.08 8.79
C PHE A 196 5.82 -17.04 8.11
N SER A 197 5.51 -16.68 6.87
CA SER A 197 6.26 -15.63 6.18
C SER A 197 6.07 -14.26 6.85
N SER A 198 4.87 -13.97 7.33
CA SER A 198 4.60 -12.75 8.10
C SER A 198 5.39 -12.73 9.41
N TYR A 199 5.37 -13.81 10.17
CA TYR A 199 6.12 -13.95 11.41
C TYR A 199 7.63 -13.81 11.20
N ALA A 200 8.17 -14.48 10.18
CA ALA A 200 9.57 -14.38 9.80
C ALA A 200 10.01 -12.92 9.57
N ASN A 201 9.13 -12.12 8.98
CA ASN A 201 9.37 -10.71 8.66
C ASN A 201 8.97 -9.72 9.79
N GLY A 202 8.69 -10.23 10.99
CA GLY A 202 8.49 -9.41 12.19
C GLY A 202 7.05 -9.01 12.49
N TRP A 203 6.06 -9.46 11.69
CA TRP A 203 4.66 -9.39 12.06
C TRP A 203 4.38 -10.44 13.12
N TYR A 204 3.43 -10.22 14.02
CA TYR A 204 3.19 -11.14 15.12
C TYR A 204 4.42 -11.42 16.00
N SER A 205 5.32 -10.46 16.11
CA SER A 205 6.58 -10.63 16.86
C SER A 205 6.40 -10.92 18.35
N TRP A 206 5.19 -10.74 18.87
CA TRP A 206 4.80 -11.07 20.24
C TRP A 206 4.39 -12.54 20.44
N LEU A 207 4.18 -13.30 19.36
CA LEU A 207 3.83 -14.70 19.41
C LEU A 207 5.09 -15.58 19.51
N SER A 208 4.96 -16.73 20.14
CA SER A 208 5.97 -17.78 20.08
C SER A 208 5.87 -18.59 18.79
N HIS A 209 6.90 -19.44 18.51
CA HIS A 209 6.86 -20.35 17.38
C HIS A 209 5.67 -21.32 17.45
N GLU A 210 5.34 -21.81 18.65
CA GLU A 210 4.21 -22.72 18.87
C GLU A 210 2.87 -22.04 18.61
N GLU A 211 2.72 -20.78 19.03
CA GLU A 211 1.50 -20.00 18.80
C GLU A 211 1.27 -19.73 17.31
N ILE A 212 2.32 -19.41 16.54
CA ILE A 212 2.24 -19.24 15.09
C ILE A 212 1.85 -20.55 14.39
N VAL A 213 2.41 -21.67 14.80
CA VAL A 213 2.01 -22.99 14.28
C VAL A 213 0.54 -23.27 14.58
N SER A 214 0.12 -23.03 15.84
CA SER A 214 -1.27 -23.18 16.24
C SER A 214 -2.23 -22.29 15.42
N GLN A 215 -1.85 -21.04 15.17
CA GLN A 215 -2.63 -20.12 14.35
C GLN A 215 -2.76 -20.63 12.90
N SER A 216 -1.68 -21.07 12.29
CA SER A 216 -1.69 -21.66 10.94
C SER A 216 -2.61 -22.88 10.86
N HIS A 217 -2.51 -23.79 11.83
CA HIS A 217 -3.37 -24.96 11.90
C HIS A 217 -4.85 -24.64 12.06
N ARG A 218 -5.20 -23.66 12.90
CA ARG A 218 -6.59 -23.19 13.07
C ARG A 218 -7.15 -22.58 11.78
N PHE A 219 -6.33 -21.91 11.00
CA PHE A 219 -6.76 -21.27 9.76
C PHE A 219 -6.82 -22.24 8.58
N ARG A 220 -6.04 -23.32 8.59
CA ARG A 220 -5.93 -24.28 7.48
C ARG A 220 -7.27 -24.78 6.92
N PRO A 221 -8.30 -25.12 7.74
CA PRO A 221 -9.61 -25.53 7.20
C PRO A 221 -10.31 -24.42 6.40
N PHE A 222 -9.98 -23.17 6.65
CA PHE A 222 -10.57 -22.00 6.00
C PHE A 222 -9.74 -21.47 4.83
N SER A 223 -8.52 -21.96 4.61
CA SER A 223 -7.58 -21.41 3.62
C SER A 223 -8.15 -21.41 2.21
N VAL A 224 -8.84 -22.48 1.80
CA VAL A 224 -9.49 -22.58 0.49
C VAL A 224 -10.62 -21.56 0.36
N LEU A 225 -11.48 -21.44 1.38
CA LEU A 225 -12.59 -20.49 1.38
C LEU A 225 -12.07 -19.06 1.34
N ALA A 226 -11.05 -18.74 2.12
CA ALA A 226 -10.38 -17.44 2.13
C ALA A 226 -9.72 -17.15 0.76
N GLY A 227 -9.12 -18.16 0.12
CA GLY A 227 -8.59 -18.05 -1.23
C GLY A 227 -9.65 -17.72 -2.26
N VAL A 228 -10.78 -18.45 -2.25
CA VAL A 228 -11.93 -18.18 -3.12
C VAL A 228 -12.47 -16.76 -2.86
N PHE A 229 -12.64 -16.39 -1.59
CA PHE A 229 -13.13 -15.05 -1.23
C PHE A 229 -12.19 -13.96 -1.74
N THR A 230 -10.87 -14.11 -1.55
CA THR A 230 -9.86 -13.17 -2.05
C THR A 230 -9.94 -13.01 -3.57
N GLN A 231 -9.96 -14.12 -4.29
CA GLN A 231 -10.00 -14.08 -5.75
C GLN A 231 -11.30 -13.49 -6.28
N VAL A 232 -12.45 -13.82 -5.66
CA VAL A 232 -13.75 -13.27 -6.02
C VAL A 232 -13.77 -11.77 -5.71
N ALA A 233 -13.34 -11.33 -4.53
CA ALA A 233 -13.32 -9.92 -4.14
C ALA A 233 -12.52 -9.06 -5.13
N GLU A 234 -11.35 -9.53 -5.55
CA GLU A 234 -10.47 -8.82 -6.49
C GLU A 234 -10.99 -8.85 -7.95
N THR A 235 -11.75 -9.86 -8.36
CA THR A 235 -12.23 -9.98 -9.75
C THR A 235 -13.64 -9.43 -9.97
N ILE A 236 -14.52 -9.53 -8.96
CA ILE A 236 -15.92 -9.10 -9.07
C ILE A 236 -16.07 -7.59 -9.26
N VAL A 237 -15.03 -6.81 -8.92
CA VAL A 237 -15.01 -5.35 -9.07
C VAL A 237 -15.29 -4.88 -10.51
N ILE A 238 -15.01 -5.71 -11.51
CA ILE A 238 -15.32 -5.40 -12.92
C ILE A 238 -16.83 -5.25 -13.17
N PHE A 239 -17.66 -5.79 -12.28
CA PHE A 239 -19.11 -5.73 -12.36
C PHE A 239 -19.72 -4.63 -11.48
N LEU A 240 -18.92 -3.73 -10.86
CA LEU A 240 -19.43 -2.66 -10.01
C LEU A 240 -20.54 -1.83 -10.65
N VAL A 241 -20.38 -1.48 -11.92
CA VAL A 241 -21.36 -0.66 -12.67
C VAL A 241 -22.36 -1.50 -13.49
N TRP A 242 -22.24 -2.83 -13.46
CA TRP A 242 -23.08 -3.69 -14.27
C TRP A 242 -24.55 -3.65 -13.84
N ARG A 243 -25.46 -3.44 -14.78
CA ARG A 243 -26.89 -3.49 -14.55
C ARG A 243 -27.55 -4.36 -15.61
N SER A 244 -28.29 -5.37 -15.19
CA SER A 244 -29.07 -6.18 -16.13
C SER A 244 -30.14 -5.31 -16.80
N LYS A 245 -30.08 -5.21 -18.10
CA LYS A 245 -31.23 -4.71 -18.90
C LYS A 245 -32.32 -5.78 -18.89
N LYS A 246 -33.24 -5.69 -17.98
CA LYS A 246 -34.52 -6.37 -18.24
C LYS A 246 -35.37 -5.47 -19.12
N GLY A 247 -35.76 -6.02 -20.26
CA GLY A 247 -36.40 -5.42 -21.41
C GLY A 247 -37.32 -4.22 -21.16
N THR A 248 -37.35 -3.36 -22.17
CA THR A 248 -38.13 -2.14 -22.30
C THR A 248 -39.65 -2.38 -22.46
N GLN A 249 -40.12 -3.62 -22.29
CA GLN A 249 -41.56 -3.90 -22.30
C GLN A 249 -42.17 -3.48 -20.96
N GLU A 250 -43.33 -2.89 -21.01
CA GLU A 250 -44.20 -2.45 -19.91
C GLU A 250 -44.27 -3.48 -18.80
N ARG A 251 -43.44 -3.33 -17.80
CA ARG A 251 -43.40 -4.21 -16.62
C ARG A 251 -44.12 -3.56 -15.46
N PRO A 252 -44.80 -4.35 -14.64
CA PRO A 252 -45.42 -3.85 -13.44
C PRO A 252 -44.37 -3.12 -12.57
N ILE A 253 -44.76 -2.04 -11.92
CA ILE A 253 -43.92 -1.15 -11.07
C ILE A 253 -43.14 -1.97 -10.05
N SER A 254 -43.70 -3.07 -9.55
CA SER A 254 -43.06 -3.99 -8.60
C SER A 254 -41.79 -4.64 -9.13
N THR A 255 -41.72 -4.98 -10.43
CA THR A 255 -40.51 -5.61 -11.02
C THR A 255 -39.40 -4.61 -11.31
N GLN A 256 -39.71 -3.34 -11.54
CA GLN A 256 -38.74 -2.26 -11.66
C GLN A 256 -38.11 -1.95 -10.28
N TYR A 257 -38.95 -1.94 -9.23
CA TYR A 257 -38.46 -1.73 -7.85
C TYR A 257 -37.50 -2.83 -7.42
N LEU A 258 -37.85 -4.10 -7.67
CA LEU A 258 -37.00 -5.25 -7.35
C LEU A 258 -35.65 -5.20 -8.10
N GLY A 259 -35.66 -4.86 -9.40
CA GLY A 259 -34.44 -4.74 -10.21
C GLY A 259 -33.48 -3.65 -9.69
N ASN A 260 -34.03 -2.52 -9.25
CA ASN A 260 -33.24 -1.45 -8.65
C ASN A 260 -32.68 -1.86 -7.28
N MET A 261 -33.46 -2.54 -6.47
CA MET A 261 -33.05 -3.05 -5.16
C MET A 261 -31.90 -4.05 -5.30
N ILE A 262 -31.98 -5.01 -6.22
CA ILE A 262 -30.92 -6.00 -6.48
C ILE A 262 -29.63 -5.30 -6.93
N HIS A 263 -29.73 -4.29 -7.80
CA HIS A 263 -28.55 -3.54 -8.25
C HIS A 263 -27.86 -2.83 -7.08
N ARG A 264 -28.63 -2.15 -6.23
CA ARG A 264 -28.10 -1.44 -5.05
C ARG A 264 -27.39 -2.40 -4.09
N TRP A 265 -28.04 -3.50 -3.73
CA TRP A 265 -27.49 -4.50 -2.82
C TRP A 265 -26.23 -5.17 -3.39
N ARG A 266 -26.21 -5.45 -4.69
CA ARG A 266 -25.02 -6.00 -5.33
C ARG A 266 -23.85 -5.03 -5.29
N LEU A 267 -24.08 -3.75 -5.63
CA LEU A 267 -23.03 -2.72 -5.57
C LEU A 267 -22.47 -2.59 -4.15
N LEU A 268 -23.35 -2.49 -3.17
CA LEU A 268 -22.94 -2.43 -1.76
C LEU A 268 -22.22 -3.71 -1.31
N GLY A 269 -22.72 -4.87 -1.74
CA GLY A 269 -22.07 -6.16 -1.42
C GLY A 269 -20.65 -6.24 -1.93
N ILE A 270 -20.40 -5.83 -3.19
CA ILE A 270 -19.04 -5.78 -3.75
C ILE A 270 -18.16 -4.80 -2.95
N LEU A 271 -18.68 -3.60 -2.63
CA LEU A 271 -17.92 -2.61 -1.87
C LEU A 271 -17.65 -3.03 -0.42
N ILE A 272 -18.50 -3.84 0.20
CA ILE A 272 -18.29 -4.40 1.54
C ILE A 272 -17.25 -5.52 1.51
N MET A 273 -17.19 -6.29 0.44
CA MET A 273 -16.20 -7.38 0.32
C MET A 273 -14.75 -6.89 0.39
N LEU A 274 -14.46 -5.68 -0.10
CA LEU A 274 -13.10 -5.15 -0.14
C LEU A 274 -12.53 -4.86 1.26
N PRO A 275 -13.15 -4.04 2.12
CA PRO A 275 -12.66 -3.87 3.48
C PRO A 275 -12.69 -5.18 4.29
N ALA A 276 -13.65 -6.07 4.03
CA ALA A 276 -13.69 -7.39 4.66
C ALA A 276 -12.47 -8.24 4.25
N LEU A 277 -12.03 -8.16 2.97
CA LEU A 277 -10.81 -8.80 2.50
C LEU A 277 -9.58 -8.30 3.28
N HIS A 278 -9.42 -6.98 3.40
CA HIS A 278 -8.26 -6.40 4.10
C HIS A 278 -8.27 -6.66 5.61
N ILE A 279 -9.43 -6.66 6.23
CA ILE A 279 -9.59 -7.08 7.64
C ILE A 279 -9.22 -8.56 7.80
N GLY A 280 -9.66 -9.42 6.88
CA GLY A 280 -9.29 -10.85 6.89
C GLY A 280 -7.79 -11.07 6.72
N ILE A 281 -7.14 -10.32 5.81
CA ILE A 281 -5.68 -10.36 5.64
C ILE A 281 -5.01 -9.92 6.95
N TRP A 282 -5.45 -8.81 7.55
CA TRP A 282 -4.88 -8.32 8.81
C TRP A 282 -4.99 -9.37 9.92
N GLN A 283 -6.16 -9.94 10.12
CA GLN A 283 -6.38 -10.96 11.16
C GLN A 283 -5.52 -12.21 10.98
N HIS A 284 -5.19 -12.56 9.73
CA HIS A 284 -4.45 -13.78 9.45
C HIS A 284 -2.95 -13.57 9.26
N SER A 285 -2.53 -12.45 8.70
CA SER A 285 -1.12 -12.13 8.45
C SER A 285 -0.50 -11.14 9.43
N GLY A 286 -1.30 -10.48 10.29
CA GLY A 286 -0.84 -9.37 11.13
C GLY A 286 -0.61 -8.07 10.35
N ILE A 287 -0.73 -8.10 9.02
CA ILE A 287 -0.47 -6.95 8.15
C ILE A 287 -1.73 -6.09 8.05
N CYS A 288 -1.73 -4.93 8.69
CA CYS A 288 -2.85 -4.01 8.67
C CYS A 288 -2.77 -3.04 7.47
N PHE A 289 -3.71 -3.17 6.57
CA PHE A 289 -3.89 -2.24 5.44
C PHE A 289 -4.90 -1.14 5.78
N LEU A 290 -4.66 -0.40 6.86
CA LEU A 290 -5.60 0.59 7.38
C LEU A 290 -6.04 1.60 6.32
N THR A 291 -5.09 2.08 5.50
CA THR A 291 -5.39 3.08 4.47
C THR A 291 -6.40 2.54 3.45
N TRP A 292 -6.27 1.28 3.00
CA TRP A 292 -7.26 0.67 2.11
C TRP A 292 -8.62 0.53 2.79
N ILE A 293 -8.64 -0.03 3.99
CA ILE A 293 -9.88 -0.22 4.76
C ILE A 293 -10.63 1.11 4.90
N VAL A 294 -9.95 2.18 5.30
CA VAL A 294 -10.56 3.50 5.49
C VAL A 294 -11.05 4.09 4.16
N VAL A 295 -10.24 4.03 3.11
CA VAL A 295 -10.63 4.53 1.77
C VAL A 295 -11.87 3.80 1.24
N GLU A 296 -11.91 2.49 1.41
CA GLU A 296 -13.04 1.65 0.97
C GLU A 296 -14.30 1.92 1.78
N LEU A 297 -14.17 2.09 3.09
CA LEU A 297 -15.30 2.46 3.96
C LEU A 297 -15.82 3.88 3.64
N LEU A 298 -14.93 4.82 3.35
CA LEU A 298 -15.32 6.16 2.91
C LEU A 298 -16.05 6.11 1.58
N LEU A 299 -15.57 5.30 0.62
CA LEU A 299 -16.24 5.11 -0.67
C LEU A 299 -17.60 4.42 -0.52
N LEU A 300 -17.66 3.39 0.32
CA LEU A 300 -18.91 2.71 0.67
C LEU A 300 -19.92 3.69 1.27
N GLY A 301 -19.49 4.53 2.21
CA GLY A 301 -20.31 5.57 2.83
C GLY A 301 -20.80 6.60 1.81
N TYR A 302 -19.94 7.02 0.88
CA TYR A 302 -20.31 7.93 -0.19
C TYR A 302 -21.35 7.32 -1.13
N VAL A 303 -21.15 6.08 -1.58
CA VAL A 303 -22.11 5.36 -2.44
C VAL A 303 -23.43 5.13 -1.70
N TRP A 304 -23.38 4.77 -0.43
CA TRP A 304 -24.57 4.65 0.42
C TRP A 304 -25.36 5.95 0.49
N ALA A 305 -24.69 7.08 0.70
CA ALA A 305 -25.33 8.40 0.70
C ALA A 305 -26.00 8.73 -0.64
N LEU A 306 -25.39 8.35 -1.78
CA LEU A 306 -26.00 8.50 -3.11
C LEU A 306 -27.26 7.64 -3.25
N ILE A 307 -27.22 6.38 -2.82
CA ILE A 307 -28.38 5.48 -2.86
C ILE A 307 -29.55 6.05 -2.05
N ARG A 308 -29.27 6.72 -0.93
CA ARG A 308 -30.30 7.31 -0.05
C ARG A 308 -30.90 8.60 -0.60
N ARG A 309 -30.12 9.41 -1.32
CA ARG A 309 -30.54 10.74 -1.78
C ARG A 309 -31.02 10.75 -3.23
N ASP A 310 -30.21 10.23 -4.13
CA ASP A 310 -30.49 10.20 -5.56
C ASP A 310 -29.71 9.07 -6.22
N ASP A 311 -30.40 7.96 -6.51
CA ASP A 311 -29.80 6.83 -7.20
C ASP A 311 -29.61 7.03 -8.70
N SER A 312 -30.06 8.16 -9.25
CA SER A 312 -29.93 8.47 -10.68
C SER A 312 -28.46 8.49 -11.12
N LEU A 313 -27.56 8.95 -10.22
CA LEU A 313 -26.11 8.99 -10.46
C LEU A 313 -25.47 7.59 -10.53
N LEU A 314 -26.16 6.56 -10.06
CA LEU A 314 -25.72 5.16 -10.10
C LEU A 314 -26.37 4.39 -11.25
N LYS A 315 -27.13 5.07 -12.12
CA LYS A 315 -27.79 4.48 -13.31
C LYS A 315 -26.89 4.64 -14.52
N PHE A 316 -26.10 3.64 -14.81
CA PHE A 316 -25.16 3.65 -15.94
C PHE A 316 -25.80 3.05 -17.19
N SER A 317 -25.64 3.74 -18.32
CA SER A 317 -26.07 3.25 -19.63
C SER A 317 -25.26 2.01 -20.04
N THR A 318 -25.76 1.25 -21.04
CA THR A 318 -25.02 0.07 -21.55
C THR A 318 -23.64 0.46 -22.09
N ILE A 319 -23.54 1.59 -22.77
CA ILE A 319 -22.26 2.10 -23.27
C ILE A 319 -21.31 2.35 -22.12
N GLN A 320 -21.77 3.01 -21.04
CA GLN A 320 -20.95 3.23 -19.86
C GLN A 320 -20.49 1.92 -19.20
N GLN A 321 -21.36 0.90 -19.15
CA GLN A 321 -21.00 -0.41 -18.60
C GLN A 321 -19.95 -1.12 -19.46
N VAL A 322 -20.09 -1.12 -20.77
CA VAL A 322 -19.11 -1.70 -21.70
C VAL A 322 -17.80 -0.92 -21.64
N CYS A 323 -17.85 0.41 -21.66
CA CYS A 323 -16.65 1.25 -21.51
C CYS A 323 -15.96 1.01 -20.16
N PHE A 324 -16.71 0.80 -19.09
CA PHE A 324 -16.13 0.50 -17.78
C PHE A 324 -15.28 -0.78 -17.84
N ILE A 325 -15.83 -1.87 -18.33
CA ILE A 325 -15.11 -3.14 -18.45
C ILE A 325 -13.87 -2.97 -19.33
N ALA A 326 -14.03 -2.35 -20.50
CA ALA A 326 -12.90 -2.10 -21.40
C ALA A 326 -11.81 -1.25 -20.75
N LEU A 327 -12.19 -0.16 -20.05
CA LEU A 327 -11.24 0.73 -19.37
C LEU A 327 -10.58 0.07 -18.15
N VAL A 328 -11.28 -0.80 -17.41
CA VAL A 328 -10.67 -1.59 -16.34
C VAL A 328 -9.60 -2.52 -16.92
N ILE A 329 -9.91 -3.25 -17.98
CA ILE A 329 -8.97 -4.20 -18.59
C ILE A 329 -7.78 -3.47 -19.24
N LEU A 330 -8.01 -2.40 -19.97
CA LEU A 330 -6.97 -1.61 -20.63
C LEU A 330 -6.20 -0.75 -19.62
N GLY A 331 -6.93 -0.04 -18.76
CA GLY A 331 -6.37 0.88 -17.77
C GLY A 331 -5.54 0.17 -16.72
N SER A 332 -5.76 -1.11 -16.46
CA SER A 332 -4.94 -1.92 -15.58
C SER A 332 -3.47 -2.02 -16.02
N ARG A 333 -3.18 -1.77 -17.29
CA ARG A 333 -1.81 -1.69 -17.82
C ARG A 333 -1.14 -0.34 -17.55
N TRP A 334 -1.93 0.71 -17.34
CA TRP A 334 -1.49 2.09 -17.16
C TRP A 334 -1.49 2.50 -15.68
N CYS A 335 -2.46 2.00 -14.94
CA CYS A 335 -2.43 2.08 -13.49
C CYS A 335 -1.45 1.02 -13.03
N GLU A 336 -0.25 1.39 -12.62
CA GLU A 336 0.70 0.49 -11.96
C GLU A 336 0.05 -0.08 -10.69
N SER A 337 -0.83 -1.03 -10.90
CA SER A 337 -1.46 -1.76 -9.82
C SER A 337 -0.49 -2.84 -9.37
N THR A 338 -0.29 -2.90 -8.11
CA THR A 338 0.55 -3.91 -7.50
C THR A 338 -0.05 -5.27 -7.82
N ARG A 339 0.72 -6.10 -8.49
CA ARG A 339 0.32 -7.48 -8.76
C ARG A 339 0.61 -8.30 -7.51
N PHE A 340 -0.32 -8.31 -6.58
CA PHE A 340 -0.25 -9.19 -5.42
C PHE A 340 -0.68 -10.60 -5.82
N SER A 341 0.24 -11.33 -6.45
CA SER A 341 0.03 -12.71 -6.84
C SER A 341 1.32 -13.48 -6.70
N TRP A 342 1.39 -14.31 -5.68
CA TRP A 342 2.47 -15.22 -5.36
C TRP A 342 1.90 -16.45 -4.68
N PHE A 343 2.70 -17.50 -4.54
CA PHE A 343 2.38 -18.69 -3.77
C PHE A 343 3.10 -18.62 -2.43
N GLU A 344 2.39 -18.94 -1.37
CA GLU A 344 2.97 -19.07 -0.04
C GLU A 344 3.78 -20.36 0.04
N THR A 345 4.91 -20.30 0.75
CA THR A 345 5.81 -21.43 0.89
C THR A 345 6.18 -21.69 2.34
N ARG A 346 6.60 -22.95 2.61
CA ARG A 346 7.08 -23.39 3.93
C ARG A 346 8.41 -22.78 4.32
N ALA A 347 9.16 -22.22 3.36
CA ALA A 347 10.45 -21.60 3.59
C ALA A 347 10.40 -20.10 3.28
N CYS A 348 11.14 -19.30 4.05
CA CYS A 348 11.24 -17.86 3.85
C CYS A 348 12.66 -17.38 4.17
N TYR A 349 13.14 -16.39 3.41
CA TYR A 349 14.30 -15.59 3.76
C TYR A 349 13.83 -14.26 4.33
N ALA A 350 13.99 -14.10 5.63
CA ALA A 350 13.73 -12.84 6.32
C ALA A 350 15.03 -12.07 6.55
N TYR A 351 14.95 -10.76 6.50
CA TYR A 351 16.09 -9.88 6.76
C TYR A 351 15.82 -9.08 8.02
N ARG A 352 16.73 -9.20 9.01
CA ARG A 352 16.63 -8.51 10.29
C ARG A 352 17.74 -7.47 10.40
N VAL A 353 17.35 -6.26 10.74
CA VAL A 353 18.27 -5.18 11.09
C VAL A 353 18.37 -5.14 12.60
N GLU A 354 19.58 -5.13 13.14
CA GLU A 354 19.84 -5.02 14.57
C GLU A 354 20.80 -3.87 14.83
N ALA A 355 20.54 -3.11 15.88
CA ALA A 355 21.35 -1.99 16.33
C ALA A 355 22.03 -2.33 17.66
N LEU A 356 23.32 -2.02 17.80
CA LEU A 356 24.06 -2.12 19.04
C LEU A 356 23.90 -0.81 19.82
N ASP A 357 23.20 -0.87 20.94
CA ASP A 357 22.92 0.29 21.78
C ASP A 357 24.08 0.60 22.76
N GLU A 358 23.90 1.64 23.57
CA GLU A 358 24.89 2.07 24.59
C GLU A 358 25.09 1.04 25.69
N SER A 359 24.15 0.13 25.93
CA SER A 359 24.30 -0.94 26.92
C SER A 359 25.20 -2.07 26.43
N GLY A 360 25.56 -2.08 25.16
CA GLY A 360 26.34 -3.14 24.51
C GLY A 360 25.45 -4.30 24.03
N ASP A 361 24.13 -4.13 24.02
CA ASP A 361 23.18 -5.14 23.59
C ASP A 361 22.74 -4.92 22.15
N TRP A 362 22.62 -6.00 21.41
CA TRP A 362 22.01 -6.00 20.09
C TRP A 362 20.49 -6.00 20.21
N LYS A 363 19.87 -4.92 19.74
CA LYS A 363 18.43 -4.72 19.71
C LYS A 363 17.88 -4.89 18.29
N SER A 364 16.77 -5.58 18.15
CA SER A 364 16.08 -5.70 16.86
C SER A 364 15.48 -4.35 16.46
N VAL A 365 15.76 -3.89 15.24
CA VAL A 365 15.16 -2.67 14.68
C VAL A 365 13.81 -3.05 14.05
N PRO A 366 12.69 -2.57 14.60
CA PRO A 366 11.39 -2.86 14.03
C PRO A 366 11.27 -2.34 12.59
N ALA A 367 10.63 -3.11 11.71
CA ALA A 367 10.43 -2.71 10.32
C ALA A 367 9.73 -1.34 10.19
N GLN A 368 8.86 -1.02 11.13
CA GLN A 368 8.15 0.26 11.20
C GLN A 368 9.08 1.48 11.26
N VAL A 369 10.25 1.34 11.85
CA VAL A 369 11.25 2.41 11.96
C VAL A 369 11.71 2.88 10.58
N LEU A 370 11.80 1.94 9.66
CA LEU A 370 12.24 2.18 8.28
C LEU A 370 11.06 2.39 7.32
N ALA A 371 9.83 2.18 7.79
CA ALA A 371 8.62 2.30 6.97
C ALA A 371 8.48 3.66 6.25
N PRO A 372 8.83 4.82 6.85
CA PRO A 372 8.75 6.10 6.16
C PRO A 372 9.59 6.19 4.89
N TYR A 373 10.57 5.31 4.73
CA TYR A 373 11.49 5.25 3.59
C TYR A 373 11.12 4.13 2.62
N ASP A 374 9.86 3.76 2.52
CA ASP A 374 9.35 2.65 1.70
C ASP A 374 9.93 1.27 2.06
N PHE A 375 10.40 1.13 3.31
CA PHE A 375 10.84 -0.16 3.85
C PHE A 375 9.71 -0.97 4.47
N ALA A 376 8.56 -0.40 4.60
CA ALA A 376 7.39 -1.11 5.05
C ALA A 376 7.20 -2.33 4.15
N PHE A 377 6.66 -3.41 4.70
CA PHE A 377 6.50 -4.65 3.98
C PHE A 377 7.82 -5.34 3.57
N THR A 378 8.94 -4.87 4.06
CA THR A 378 10.27 -5.41 3.74
C THR A 378 10.65 -5.39 2.26
N TRP A 379 9.78 -4.91 1.38
CA TRP A 379 10.00 -4.94 -0.07
C TRP A 379 11.19 -4.12 -0.50
N THR A 380 11.41 -2.98 0.12
CA THR A 380 12.49 -2.11 -0.26
C THR A 380 13.82 -2.57 0.36
N VAL A 381 13.80 -3.05 1.60
CA VAL A 381 14.95 -3.75 2.17
C VAL A 381 15.31 -4.95 1.29
N CYS A 382 14.32 -5.71 0.87
CA CYS A 382 14.51 -6.81 -0.07
C CYS A 382 14.99 -6.39 -1.46
N ASN A 383 14.71 -5.16 -1.91
CA ASN A 383 15.25 -4.66 -3.18
C ASN A 383 16.76 -4.42 -3.11
N TYR A 384 17.30 -4.00 -1.95
CA TYR A 384 18.73 -3.94 -1.74
C TYR A 384 19.38 -5.31 -1.66
N LEU A 385 18.72 -6.24 -0.98
CA LEU A 385 19.19 -7.58 -0.70
C LEU A 385 18.52 -8.63 -1.61
N TYR A 386 18.13 -8.26 -2.82
CA TYR A 386 17.52 -9.18 -3.76
C TYR A 386 18.54 -10.23 -4.18
N PRO A 387 18.29 -11.53 -3.90
CA PRO A 387 19.21 -12.57 -4.32
C PRO A 387 19.23 -12.66 -5.84
N GLU A 388 20.41 -12.70 -6.41
CA GLU A 388 20.61 -12.91 -7.84
C GLU A 388 20.67 -14.42 -8.13
N LYS A 389 19.89 -14.89 -9.11
CA LYS A 389 19.93 -16.24 -9.66
C LYS A 389 19.43 -17.42 -8.80
N GLN A 390 18.47 -17.17 -7.87
CA GLN A 390 18.03 -18.24 -6.96
C GLN A 390 16.55 -18.21 -6.66
N MET A 391 16.11 -19.22 -5.89
CA MET A 391 14.77 -19.25 -5.33
C MET A 391 14.45 -17.90 -4.68
N ASN A 392 13.43 -17.24 -5.17
CA ASN A 392 12.98 -16.01 -4.55
C ASN A 392 12.06 -16.32 -3.38
N LEU A 393 12.65 -16.70 -2.26
CA LEU A 393 11.94 -16.97 -1.00
C LEU A 393 11.77 -15.71 -0.14
N ARG A 394 12.03 -14.57 -0.72
CA ARG A 394 11.79 -13.29 -0.11
C ARG A 394 10.33 -13.19 0.31
N TYR A 395 10.09 -13.00 1.59
CA TYR A 395 8.75 -12.95 2.15
C TYR A 395 7.93 -14.24 1.93
N GLY A 396 8.58 -15.38 1.74
CA GLY A 396 7.91 -16.64 1.41
C GLY A 396 7.17 -16.63 0.05
N ASN A 397 7.43 -15.63 -0.80
CA ASN A 397 6.66 -15.38 -2.01
C ASN A 397 7.35 -15.98 -3.23
N VAL A 398 6.72 -16.94 -3.85
CA VAL A 398 7.17 -17.57 -5.10
C VAL A 398 6.13 -17.31 -6.18
N THR A 399 6.57 -16.88 -7.37
CA THR A 399 5.66 -16.57 -8.48
C THR A 399 5.49 -17.73 -9.45
N ASN A 400 6.26 -18.80 -9.28
CA ASN A 400 6.20 -20.03 -10.10
C ASN A 400 5.56 -21.16 -9.29
N SER A 401 4.44 -21.70 -9.76
CA SER A 401 3.72 -22.78 -9.08
C SER A 401 4.54 -24.08 -8.96
N THR A 402 5.39 -24.39 -9.94
CA THR A 402 6.25 -25.59 -9.90
C THR A 402 7.27 -25.45 -8.76
N GLU A 403 7.91 -24.28 -8.65
CA GLU A 403 8.86 -23.98 -7.58
C GLU A 403 8.18 -23.98 -6.21
N ALA A 404 6.99 -23.37 -6.09
CA ALA A 404 6.22 -23.39 -4.87
C ALA A 404 5.85 -24.81 -4.43
N ASN A 405 5.39 -25.65 -5.35
CA ASN A 405 5.07 -27.05 -5.08
C ASN A 405 6.32 -27.85 -4.67
N GLU A 406 7.47 -27.62 -5.32
CA GLU A 406 8.76 -28.24 -4.98
C GLU A 406 9.15 -27.91 -3.52
N ILE A 407 9.03 -26.64 -3.11
CA ILE A 407 9.33 -26.19 -1.76
C ILE A 407 8.30 -26.71 -0.74
N ASN A 408 7.02 -26.68 -1.08
CA ASN A 408 5.95 -27.12 -0.19
C ASN A 408 5.88 -28.63 -0.01
N ALA A 409 6.55 -29.41 -0.88
CA ALA A 409 6.68 -30.85 -0.74
C ALA A 409 7.81 -31.27 0.21
N LEU A 410 8.70 -30.36 0.60
CA LEU A 410 9.81 -30.64 1.51
C LEU A 410 9.28 -30.96 2.92
N THR A 411 9.93 -31.92 3.58
CA THR A 411 9.51 -32.39 4.91
C THR A 411 10.59 -32.18 5.97
N SER A 412 11.81 -31.83 5.56
CA SER A 412 12.93 -31.61 6.47
C SER A 412 13.76 -30.40 6.06
N VAL A 413 14.55 -29.89 6.99
CA VAL A 413 15.50 -28.80 6.77
C VAL A 413 16.64 -29.25 5.84
N GLU A 414 17.02 -30.53 5.93
CA GLU A 414 18.06 -31.15 5.10
C GLU A 414 17.64 -31.16 3.62
N ASP A 415 16.39 -31.55 3.35
CA ASP A 415 15.81 -31.50 1.99
C ASP A 415 15.79 -30.08 1.44
N PHE A 416 15.45 -29.10 2.30
CA PHE A 416 15.49 -27.71 1.92
C PHE A 416 16.91 -27.24 1.54
N TYR A 417 17.92 -27.61 2.32
CA TYR A 417 19.30 -27.29 1.98
C TYR A 417 19.80 -27.99 0.71
N ALA A 418 19.39 -29.22 0.49
CA ALA A 418 19.71 -29.94 -0.75
C ALA A 418 19.08 -29.22 -1.97
N LEU A 419 17.84 -28.77 -1.84
CA LEU A 419 17.17 -27.96 -2.88
C LEU A 419 17.89 -26.62 -3.10
N GLU A 420 18.26 -25.93 -2.03
CA GLU A 420 18.99 -24.65 -2.10
C GLU A 420 20.34 -24.82 -2.83
N GLN A 421 21.10 -25.87 -2.52
CA GLN A 421 22.34 -26.20 -3.22
C GLN A 421 22.11 -26.49 -4.72
N LYS A 422 21.08 -27.26 -5.03
CA LYS A 422 20.70 -27.56 -6.43
C LYS A 422 20.35 -26.30 -7.23
N LYS A 423 19.69 -25.31 -6.60
CA LYS A 423 19.30 -24.04 -7.23
C LYS A 423 20.46 -23.04 -7.30
N GLY A 424 21.52 -23.22 -6.53
CA GLY A 424 22.71 -22.39 -6.47
C GLY A 424 22.81 -21.55 -5.20
N LEU A 425 24.02 -21.12 -4.85
CA LEU A 425 24.27 -20.30 -3.65
C LEU A 425 23.72 -18.88 -3.80
N ILE A 426 23.23 -18.32 -2.69
CA ILE A 426 22.71 -16.95 -2.64
C ILE A 426 23.83 -15.94 -2.84
N SER A 427 23.66 -15.07 -3.82
CA SER A 427 24.49 -13.90 -4.01
C SER A 427 23.64 -12.63 -4.01
N TYR A 428 24.24 -11.53 -3.63
CA TYR A 428 23.58 -10.22 -3.60
C TYR A 428 24.32 -9.24 -4.49
N ASN A 429 23.56 -8.30 -5.06
CA ASN A 429 24.14 -7.23 -5.85
C ASN A 429 25.00 -6.32 -4.98
N VAL A 430 26.31 -6.31 -5.22
CA VAL A 430 27.29 -5.55 -4.44
C VAL A 430 26.94 -4.07 -4.36
N LYS A 431 26.59 -3.45 -5.50
CA LYS A 431 26.24 -2.03 -5.56
C LYS A 431 25.02 -1.70 -4.68
N LYS A 432 24.00 -2.52 -4.72
CA LYS A 432 22.79 -2.33 -3.88
C LYS A 432 23.10 -2.54 -2.42
N THR A 433 23.91 -3.51 -2.07
CA THR A 433 24.36 -3.75 -0.70
C THR A 433 25.12 -2.56 -0.14
N GLU A 434 26.04 -1.98 -0.91
CA GLU A 434 26.76 -0.77 -0.51
C GLU A 434 25.85 0.46 -0.36
N GLN A 435 24.84 0.58 -1.20
CA GLN A 435 23.80 1.62 -1.05
C GLN A 435 23.03 1.45 0.25
N PHE A 436 22.70 0.22 0.61
CA PHE A 436 21.98 -0.07 1.84
C PHE A 436 22.84 0.20 3.08
N LYS A 437 24.11 -0.20 3.07
CA LYS A 437 25.07 0.16 4.14
C LYS A 437 25.13 1.67 4.34
N LYS A 438 25.28 2.43 3.25
CA LYS A 438 25.32 3.90 3.30
C LYS A 438 24.01 4.49 3.86
N PHE A 439 22.85 3.94 3.45
CA PHE A 439 21.57 4.36 4.00
C PHE A 439 21.51 4.15 5.52
N LEU A 440 21.86 2.96 6.00
CA LEU A 440 21.82 2.64 7.43
C LEU A 440 22.79 3.53 8.24
N THR A 441 24.03 3.73 7.73
CA THR A 441 25.01 4.61 8.38
C THR A 441 24.45 6.04 8.50
N THR A 442 23.96 6.61 7.41
CA THR A 442 23.42 7.99 7.41
C THR A 442 22.20 8.11 8.34
N TYR A 443 21.29 7.13 8.28
CA TYR A 443 20.08 7.13 9.08
C TYR A 443 20.37 7.10 10.57
N PHE A 444 21.20 6.15 11.02
CA PHE A 444 21.49 5.99 12.44
C PHE A 444 22.43 7.07 12.99
N ALA A 445 23.37 7.60 12.19
CA ALA A 445 24.16 8.76 12.57
C ALA A 445 23.26 9.98 12.83
N ASN A 446 22.32 10.25 11.94
CA ASN A 446 21.36 11.34 12.14
C ASN A 446 20.42 11.08 13.32
N LEU A 447 20.01 9.83 13.53
CA LEU A 447 19.19 9.46 14.68
C LEU A 447 19.95 9.70 16.00
N ASN A 448 21.24 9.38 16.06
CA ASN A 448 22.09 9.63 17.23
C ASN A 448 22.19 11.13 17.60
N HIS A 449 22.09 12.02 16.62
CA HIS A 449 22.08 13.47 16.83
C HIS A 449 20.68 14.03 17.14
N SER A 450 19.64 13.23 16.98
CA SER A 450 18.27 13.63 17.28
C SER A 450 17.95 13.46 18.76
N SER A 451 17.39 14.48 19.38
CA SER A 451 16.99 14.42 20.80
C SER A 451 15.70 13.63 21.05
N LYS A 452 15.04 13.13 19.99
CA LYS A 452 13.72 12.51 20.10
C LYS A 452 13.60 11.25 19.23
N ALA A 453 13.38 10.14 19.89
CA ALA A 453 13.00 8.89 19.28
C ALA A 453 11.47 8.77 19.16
N MET A 454 10.86 9.59 18.32
CA MET A 454 9.39 9.76 18.27
C MET A 454 8.65 8.79 17.36
N TRP A 455 9.36 8.00 16.56
CA TRP A 455 8.73 7.10 15.58
C TRP A 455 8.04 5.87 16.17
N LEU A 456 8.09 5.71 17.51
CA LEU A 456 7.31 4.68 18.21
C LEU A 456 6.04 5.21 18.89
N ASP A 457 5.77 6.50 18.81
CA ASP A 457 4.54 7.06 19.35
C ASP A 457 3.32 6.52 18.59
N PRO A 458 2.35 5.88 19.26
CA PRO A 458 1.17 5.31 18.63
C PRO A 458 0.33 6.33 17.86
N PHE A 459 0.42 7.63 18.19
CA PHE A 459 -0.25 8.70 17.45
C PHE A 459 0.48 9.08 16.15
N GLN A 460 1.76 8.77 16.04
CA GLN A 460 2.56 9.06 14.85
C GLN A 460 2.50 7.95 13.81
N ARG A 461 1.89 6.82 14.16
CA ARG A 461 1.78 5.68 13.29
C ARG A 461 0.34 5.32 13.03
N PRO A 462 -0.11 5.45 11.82
CA PRO A 462 -1.25 4.66 11.39
C PRO A 462 -0.85 3.19 11.47
N CYS A 463 -1.78 2.35 11.88
CA CYS A 463 -1.62 0.90 12.05
C CYS A 463 -1.34 0.14 10.73
N GLU A 464 -0.57 0.71 9.83
CA GLU A 464 -0.21 0.05 8.57
C GLU A 464 0.73 -1.12 8.81
N ILE A 465 1.43 -1.07 9.94
CA ILE A 465 2.38 -2.08 10.35
C ILE A 465 2.15 -2.30 11.83
N GLU A 466 1.38 -3.27 12.17
CA GLU A 466 1.19 -3.62 13.55
C GLU A 466 2.17 -4.71 13.95
N SER A 467 3.14 -4.35 14.73
CA SER A 467 3.74 -5.29 15.65
C SER A 467 3.88 -4.58 16.96
N SER A 468 3.43 -5.17 18.04
CA SER A 468 4.00 -4.84 19.32
C SER A 468 5.50 -5.08 19.19
N PRO A 469 6.35 -4.11 19.48
CA PRO A 469 7.78 -4.33 19.39
C PRO A 469 8.15 -5.50 20.30
N ARG A 470 9.04 -6.36 19.82
CA ARG A 470 9.61 -7.40 20.69
C ARG A 470 10.19 -6.74 21.94
N PRO A 471 10.25 -7.46 23.06
CA PRO A 471 10.87 -6.93 24.29
C PRO A 471 12.31 -6.46 24.09
N ASP A 472 13.02 -7.05 23.13
CA ASP A 472 14.39 -6.73 22.71
C ASP A 472 14.45 -5.69 21.57
N ALA A 473 13.35 -5.03 21.24
CA ALA A 473 13.34 -4.07 20.14
C ALA A 473 14.09 -2.79 20.50
N TYR A 474 14.82 -2.27 19.52
CA TYR A 474 15.38 -0.92 19.58
C TYR A 474 14.24 0.10 19.43
N LEU A 475 13.96 0.80 20.53
CA LEU A 475 12.87 1.78 20.59
C LEU A 475 13.33 3.20 20.25
N GLY A 476 14.55 3.36 19.71
CA GLY A 476 15.13 4.67 19.39
C GLY A 476 15.68 5.42 20.59
N ASN A 477 15.74 4.77 21.75
CA ASN A 477 16.32 5.31 22.95
C ASN A 477 17.80 4.90 23.02
N GLY A 478 18.69 5.87 23.25
CA GLY A 478 20.13 5.64 23.32
C GLY A 478 20.82 5.69 21.96
N LYS A 479 22.12 5.93 21.98
CA LYS A 479 22.95 5.99 20.78
C LYS A 479 23.24 4.60 20.24
N VAL A 480 23.29 4.51 18.95
CA VAL A 480 23.65 3.30 18.22
C VAL A 480 25.10 3.42 17.77
N SER A 481 25.93 2.47 18.14
CA SER A 481 27.35 2.44 17.75
C SER A 481 27.60 1.59 16.51
N ARG A 482 26.81 0.54 16.31
CA ARG A 482 26.92 -0.36 15.15
C ARG A 482 25.55 -0.85 14.72
N VAL A 483 25.42 -1.16 13.44
CA VAL A 483 24.21 -1.77 12.88
C VAL A 483 24.63 -2.98 12.05
N ARG A 484 23.94 -4.10 12.23
CA ARG A 484 24.14 -5.30 11.41
C ARG A 484 22.87 -5.75 10.75
N VAL A 485 23.03 -6.37 9.60
CA VAL A 485 21.93 -7.00 8.86
C VAL A 485 22.16 -8.50 8.80
N LYS A 486 21.14 -9.23 9.22
CA LYS A 486 21.14 -10.69 9.20
C LYS A 486 20.11 -11.21 8.20
N ARG A 487 20.45 -12.33 7.55
CA ARG A 487 19.48 -13.17 6.86
C ARG A 487 19.11 -14.33 7.77
N VAL A 488 17.80 -14.49 7.98
CA VAL A 488 17.25 -15.61 8.71
C VAL A 488 16.54 -16.49 7.71
N THR A 489 16.99 -17.75 7.60
CA THR A 489 16.28 -18.77 6.86
C THR A 489 15.27 -19.40 7.79
N THR A 490 14.01 -19.42 7.40
CA THR A 490 12.94 -20.04 8.17
C THR A 490 12.35 -21.21 7.41
N PHE A 491 11.89 -22.23 8.12
CA PHE A 491 11.28 -23.41 7.54
C PHE A 491 10.21 -23.97 8.46
N TYR A 492 9.10 -24.42 7.85
CA TYR A 492 8.02 -25.14 8.53
C TYR A 492 7.90 -26.56 7.96
N ASP A 493 8.16 -27.58 8.78
CA ASP A 493 8.16 -28.98 8.35
C ASP A 493 6.75 -29.62 8.29
N GLY A 494 5.73 -28.92 8.72
CA GLY A 494 4.35 -29.40 8.85
C GLY A 494 3.91 -29.60 10.30
N LYS A 495 4.83 -29.51 11.26
CA LYS A 495 4.59 -29.65 12.69
C LYS A 495 5.20 -28.51 13.49
N GLU A 496 6.44 -28.15 13.17
CA GLU A 496 7.22 -27.15 13.90
C GLU A 496 7.78 -26.11 12.95
N TYR A 497 7.99 -24.90 13.50
CA TYR A 497 8.60 -23.78 12.79
C TYR A 497 10.03 -23.59 13.31
N PHE A 498 10.97 -23.50 12.38
CA PHE A 498 12.40 -23.42 12.67
C PHE A 498 13.03 -22.17 12.07
N GLU A 499 14.10 -21.71 12.70
CA GLU A 499 15.07 -20.76 12.14
C GLU A 499 16.43 -21.46 11.99
N PRO A 500 16.57 -22.41 11.04
CA PRO A 500 17.70 -23.32 11.00
C PRO A 500 19.03 -22.64 10.66
N ARG A 501 19.00 -21.43 10.09
CA ARG A 501 20.21 -20.71 9.73
C ARG A 501 20.02 -19.19 9.89
N VAL A 502 20.96 -18.58 10.63
CA VAL A 502 21.06 -17.14 10.80
C VAL A 502 22.45 -16.71 10.32
N GLU A 503 22.52 -15.89 9.32
CA GLU A 503 23.77 -15.42 8.73
C GLU A 503 23.87 -13.89 8.80
N GLN A 504 24.98 -13.40 9.29
CA GLN A 504 25.29 -11.97 9.23
C GLN A 504 25.75 -11.63 7.82
N LEU A 505 25.02 -10.77 7.13
CA LEU A 505 25.36 -10.33 5.79
C LEU A 505 26.43 -9.23 5.79
N PHE A 506 26.26 -8.28 6.68
CA PHE A 506 27.24 -7.20 6.91
C PHE A 506 26.96 -6.47 8.21
N GLU A 507 27.93 -5.68 8.61
CA GLU A 507 27.88 -4.77 9.75
C GLU A 507 28.45 -3.42 9.34
N VAL A 508 27.92 -2.34 9.90
CA VAL A 508 28.40 -0.96 9.68
C VAL A 508 28.60 -0.28 11.03
N ASN A 509 29.68 0.48 11.15
CA ASN A 509 29.91 1.36 12.28
C ASN A 509 29.15 2.67 12.09
N ILE A 510 28.59 3.19 13.17
CA ILE A 510 27.85 4.46 13.20
C ILE A 510 28.72 5.46 13.97
N GLU A 511 29.09 6.52 13.30
CA GLU A 511 29.88 7.61 13.88
C GLU A 511 29.03 8.64 14.62
#